data_785ad813c705f68db93a3210b9fa6d22
#
_entry.id   785ad813c705f68db93a3210b9fa6d22
#
_cell.length_a   1.000
_cell.length_b   1.000
_cell.length_c   1.000
_cell.angle_alpha   90.00
_cell.angle_beta   90.00
_cell.angle_gamma   90.00
#
_symmetry.space_group_name_H-M   'P 1'
#
loop_
_entity.id
_entity.type
_entity.pdbx_description
1 polymer ?
#
loop_
_entity_poly.entity_id
_entity_poly.type
_entity_poly.pdbx_seq_one_letter_code
_entity_poly.pdbx_strand_id
1 'polypeptide(L)'
;MFHSARMPPPASLSAAQHSRYNRSSKNASLETALNNRSKGEDMEIRDNVFLITGGASGLGAATARLLVENGGKVVLADLNLDAGEALAKELGGVFVKCDVSREKDAQQAVEAATKLGALRGLVNCAGVAPAAKTVGKDGPHSLDVFTRTISINLIGTFNMIRLAAAQMSKNEPNANGERGVIINTASVAAFDGQIGQAAYSASKAGVVGMTLPIARDLSRNAIRVMTIAPGLFETPMLLGMPQEVQDALGAMVPFPPRLGKPAEYAMLAKQIFDNPMLNGEVIRLDGAIRMQPK
;
A
#
# COMPACT_ATOMS: atom_id res chain seq x y z
N MET A 1 -17.41 -70.69 52.04
CA MET A 1 -16.71 -70.76 50.76
C MET A 1 -17.27 -69.61 49.89
N PHE A 2 -16.58 -68.45 49.83
CA PHE A 2 -17.00 -67.30 48.99
C PHE A 2 -16.12 -67.29 47.77
N HIS A 3 -16.71 -67.48 46.58
CA HIS A 3 -16.07 -67.34 45.31
C HIS A 3 -16.08 -65.81 44.95
N SER A 4 -14.86 -65.25 44.92
CA SER A 4 -14.68 -63.86 44.42
C SER A 4 -14.56 -63.85 42.89
N ALA A 5 -15.54 -63.38 42.19
CA ALA A 5 -15.47 -63.13 40.77
C ALA A 5 -14.56 -61.92 40.51
N ARG A 6 -13.45 -62.02 39.82
CA ARG A 6 -12.61 -60.93 39.33
C ARG A 6 -13.21 -60.38 38.07
N MET A 7 -13.48 -59.05 38.07
CA MET A 7 -13.83 -58.34 36.85
C MET A 7 -12.61 -58.25 35.91
N PRO A 8 -12.81 -58.31 34.58
CA PRO A 8 -11.75 -58.12 33.63
C PRO A 8 -11.28 -56.66 33.59
N PRO A 9 -10.01 -56.39 33.27
CA PRO A 9 -9.53 -54.99 33.15
C PRO A 9 -10.15 -54.28 31.94
N PRO A 10 -10.29 -52.93 31.98
CA PRO A 10 -10.84 -52.17 30.87
C PRO A 10 -9.92 -52.29 29.64
N ALA A 11 -10.51 -52.50 28.48
CA ALA A 11 -9.83 -52.60 27.20
C ALA A 11 -9.01 -51.35 26.91
N SER A 12 -7.67 -51.53 26.72
CA SER A 12 -6.79 -50.46 26.30
C SER A 12 -7.08 -50.04 24.85
N LEU A 13 -7.39 -48.79 24.62
CA LEU A 13 -7.50 -48.21 23.27
C LEU A 13 -6.17 -48.42 22.51
N SER A 14 -6.26 -48.89 21.25
CA SER A 14 -5.07 -49.14 20.43
C SER A 14 -4.27 -47.85 20.15
N ALA A 15 -2.95 -47.96 19.98
CA ALA A 15 -2.06 -46.85 19.66
C ALA A 15 -2.54 -46.00 18.43
N ALA A 16 -3.27 -46.66 17.49
CA ALA A 16 -3.86 -45.99 16.32
C ALA A 16 -5.05 -45.11 16.68
N GLN A 17 -5.83 -45.45 17.73
CA GLN A 17 -6.94 -44.62 18.20
C GLN A 17 -6.45 -43.40 18.99
N HIS A 18 -5.38 -43.55 19.77
CA HIS A 18 -4.71 -42.42 20.46
C HIS A 18 -4.06 -41.46 19.48
N SER A 19 -3.47 -41.93 18.37
CA SER A 19 -2.87 -41.11 17.34
C SER A 19 -3.93 -40.28 16.54
N ARG A 20 -5.10 -40.89 16.27
CA ARG A 20 -6.21 -40.18 15.56
C ARG A 20 -6.87 -39.14 16.46
N TYR A 21 -7.08 -39.43 17.73
CA TYR A 21 -7.66 -38.48 18.69
C TYR A 21 -6.75 -37.26 18.93
N ASN A 22 -5.43 -37.49 19.07
CA ASN A 22 -4.44 -36.42 19.23
C ASN A 22 -4.27 -35.57 17.96
N ARG A 23 -4.45 -36.11 16.74
CA ARG A 23 -4.44 -35.35 15.51
C ARG A 23 -5.70 -34.47 15.35
N SER A 24 -6.87 -35.00 15.67
CA SER A 24 -8.13 -34.28 15.58
C SER A 24 -8.19 -33.11 16.57
N SER A 25 -7.74 -33.32 17.83
CA SER A 25 -7.72 -32.24 18.82
C SER A 25 -6.67 -31.17 18.53
N LYS A 26 -5.49 -31.56 17.98
CA LYS A 26 -4.48 -30.58 17.52
C LYS A 26 -4.94 -29.79 16.32
N ASN A 27 -5.64 -30.38 15.36
CA ASN A 27 -6.18 -29.66 14.21
C ASN A 27 -7.33 -28.72 14.63
N ALA A 28 -8.23 -29.17 15.50
CA ALA A 28 -9.30 -28.30 16.03
C ALA A 28 -8.74 -27.14 16.87
N SER A 29 -7.69 -27.37 17.65
CA SER A 29 -7.03 -26.29 18.40
C SER A 29 -6.24 -25.34 17.49
N LEU A 30 -5.63 -25.83 16.39
CA LEU A 30 -4.99 -25.02 15.37
C LEU A 30 -5.99 -24.21 14.56
N GLU A 31 -7.12 -24.79 14.15
CA GLU A 31 -8.20 -24.08 13.46
C GLU A 31 -8.87 -23.04 14.37
N THR A 32 -9.07 -23.36 15.65
CA THR A 32 -9.57 -22.40 16.63
C THR A 32 -8.56 -21.28 16.90
N ALA A 33 -7.26 -21.59 16.96
CA ALA A 33 -6.20 -20.60 17.11
C ALA A 33 -6.05 -19.73 15.83
N LEU A 34 -6.17 -20.32 14.63
CA LEU A 34 -6.18 -19.59 13.36
C LEU A 34 -7.42 -18.73 13.21
N ASN A 35 -8.61 -19.23 13.58
CA ASN A 35 -9.86 -18.48 13.58
C ASN A 35 -9.92 -17.39 14.67
N ASN A 36 -9.25 -17.57 15.80
CA ASN A 36 -9.13 -16.52 16.82
C ASN A 36 -8.05 -15.49 16.44
N ARG A 37 -6.98 -15.87 15.69
CA ARG A 37 -6.05 -14.91 15.11
C ARG A 37 -6.71 -13.97 14.10
N SER A 38 -7.74 -14.43 13.39
CA SER A 38 -8.46 -13.61 12.40
C SER A 38 -9.42 -12.57 13.03
N LYS A 39 -9.52 -12.49 14.35
CA LYS A 39 -10.50 -11.61 15.04
C LYS A 39 -9.92 -10.47 15.87
N GLY A 40 -8.59 -10.23 15.89
CA GLY A 40 -8.10 -9.18 16.77
C GLY A 40 -6.64 -8.74 16.68
N GLU A 41 -5.86 -9.22 15.70
CA GLU A 41 -4.41 -8.95 15.69
C GLU A 41 -3.90 -8.09 14.54
N ASP A 42 -4.71 -7.80 13.51
CA ASP A 42 -4.28 -6.99 12.36
C ASP A 42 -4.71 -5.53 12.51
N MET A 43 -4.04 -4.61 11.81
CA MET A 43 -4.58 -3.25 11.69
C MET A 43 -5.96 -3.37 11.02
N GLU A 44 -7.01 -3.30 11.81
CA GLU A 44 -8.36 -3.40 11.29
C GLU A 44 -8.62 -2.27 10.31
N ILE A 45 -8.85 -2.62 9.05
CA ILE A 45 -9.29 -1.65 8.04
C ILE A 45 -10.67 -1.12 8.40
N ARG A 46 -11.50 -1.98 8.97
CA ARG A 46 -12.89 -1.66 9.33
C ARG A 46 -12.98 -0.46 10.27
N ASP A 47 -13.86 0.47 9.91
CA ASP A 47 -14.20 1.70 10.64
C ASP A 47 -13.06 2.74 10.76
N ASN A 48 -11.86 2.42 10.30
CA ASN A 48 -10.72 3.35 10.28
C ASN A 48 -10.69 4.18 9.00
N VAL A 49 -10.00 5.33 9.07
CA VAL A 49 -9.90 6.29 7.97
C VAL A 49 -8.55 6.15 7.26
N PHE A 50 -8.62 6.17 5.93
CA PHE A 50 -7.46 6.10 5.03
C PHE A 50 -7.47 7.32 4.10
N LEU A 51 -6.36 8.05 4.10
CA LEU A 51 -6.10 9.17 3.21
C LEU A 51 -5.29 8.68 2.01
N ILE A 52 -5.80 8.88 0.80
CA ILE A 52 -5.17 8.40 -0.43
C ILE A 52 -4.91 9.60 -1.35
N THR A 53 -3.63 9.91 -1.60
CA THR A 53 -3.26 10.92 -2.59
C THR A 53 -3.19 10.31 -3.98
N GLY A 54 -3.51 11.09 -5.03
CA GLY A 54 -3.73 10.51 -6.36
C GLY A 54 -4.92 9.55 -6.36
N GLY A 55 -5.89 9.80 -5.47
CA GLY A 55 -6.99 8.89 -5.17
C GLY A 55 -8.08 8.84 -6.21
N ALA A 56 -8.11 9.77 -7.18
CA ALA A 56 -9.17 9.85 -8.18
C ALA A 56 -9.02 8.82 -9.32
N SER A 57 -7.85 8.17 -9.46
CA SER A 57 -7.60 7.27 -10.60
C SER A 57 -6.53 6.19 -10.29
N GLY A 58 -6.35 5.25 -11.20
CA GLY A 58 -5.26 4.27 -11.22
C GLY A 58 -5.05 3.52 -9.91
N LEU A 59 -3.82 3.51 -9.41
CA LEU A 59 -3.42 2.76 -8.21
C LEU A 59 -4.14 3.26 -6.95
N GLY A 60 -4.29 4.60 -6.82
CA GLY A 60 -4.98 5.21 -5.69
C GLY A 60 -6.46 4.85 -5.65
N ALA A 61 -7.16 4.95 -6.77
CA ALA A 61 -8.58 4.59 -6.86
C ALA A 61 -8.82 3.10 -6.57
N ALA A 62 -7.97 2.20 -7.09
CA ALA A 62 -8.07 0.78 -6.81
C ALA A 62 -7.84 0.48 -5.32
N THR A 63 -6.88 1.16 -4.70
CA THR A 63 -6.62 1.03 -3.26
C THR A 63 -7.82 1.53 -2.44
N ALA A 64 -8.41 2.68 -2.82
CA ALA A 64 -9.59 3.21 -2.15
C ALA A 64 -10.77 2.23 -2.19
N ARG A 65 -11.04 1.64 -3.36
CA ARG A 65 -12.10 0.62 -3.50
C ARG A 65 -11.87 -0.56 -2.58
N LEU A 66 -10.68 -1.14 -2.60
CA LEU A 66 -10.35 -2.31 -1.77
C LEU A 66 -10.46 -2.00 -0.28
N LEU A 67 -10.05 -0.82 0.16
CA LEU A 67 -10.18 -0.41 1.56
C LEU A 67 -11.65 -0.27 1.98
N VAL A 68 -12.50 0.33 1.13
CA VAL A 68 -13.95 0.44 1.40
C VAL A 68 -14.64 -0.93 1.39
N GLU A 69 -14.31 -1.81 0.46
CA GLU A 69 -14.79 -3.21 0.44
C GLU A 69 -14.47 -3.96 1.74
N ASN A 70 -13.37 -3.58 2.42
CA ASN A 70 -13.00 -4.14 3.73
C ASN A 70 -13.53 -3.33 4.93
N GLY A 71 -14.46 -2.40 4.69
CA GLY A 71 -15.14 -1.62 5.73
C GLY A 71 -14.39 -0.36 6.18
N GLY A 72 -13.33 0.04 5.49
CA GLY A 72 -12.60 1.28 5.73
C GLY A 72 -13.36 2.51 5.20
N LYS A 73 -13.04 3.68 5.75
CA LYS A 73 -13.50 4.99 5.28
C LYS A 73 -12.38 5.68 4.54
N VAL A 74 -12.66 6.33 3.42
CA VAL A 74 -11.61 6.92 2.58
C VAL A 74 -11.78 8.41 2.38
N VAL A 75 -10.64 9.12 2.37
CA VAL A 75 -10.52 10.48 1.87
C VAL A 75 -9.63 10.44 0.63
N LEU A 76 -10.15 10.89 -0.49
CA LEU A 76 -9.46 10.97 -1.77
C LEU A 76 -8.91 12.37 -1.97
N ALA A 77 -7.59 12.50 -2.02
CA ALA A 77 -6.89 13.75 -2.28
C ALA A 77 -6.32 13.73 -3.70
N ASP A 78 -6.82 14.59 -4.58
CA ASP A 78 -6.43 14.64 -5.99
C ASP A 78 -6.62 16.04 -6.58
N LEU A 79 -5.98 16.30 -7.72
CA LEU A 79 -6.23 17.53 -8.50
C LEU A 79 -7.46 17.41 -9.40
N ASN A 80 -7.83 16.21 -9.82
CA ASN A 80 -8.97 15.96 -10.70
C ASN A 80 -10.28 15.97 -9.91
N LEU A 81 -10.95 17.14 -9.94
CA LEU A 81 -12.19 17.40 -9.21
C LEU A 81 -13.30 16.40 -9.63
N ASP A 82 -13.57 16.35 -10.93
CA ASP A 82 -14.73 15.59 -11.45
C ASP A 82 -14.61 14.09 -11.16
N ALA A 83 -13.46 13.51 -11.47
CA ALA A 83 -13.20 12.09 -11.19
C ALA A 83 -13.15 11.79 -9.68
N GLY A 84 -12.58 12.72 -8.91
CA GLY A 84 -12.46 12.56 -7.46
C GLY A 84 -13.80 12.62 -6.75
N GLU A 85 -14.67 13.58 -7.08
CA GLU A 85 -16.02 13.69 -6.52
C GLU A 85 -16.90 12.50 -6.93
N ALA A 86 -16.84 12.10 -8.20
CA ALA A 86 -17.59 10.93 -8.68
C ALA A 86 -17.21 9.64 -7.91
N LEU A 87 -15.91 9.39 -7.74
CA LEU A 87 -15.42 8.23 -7.02
C LEU A 87 -15.72 8.31 -5.51
N ALA A 88 -15.55 9.47 -4.90
CA ALA A 88 -15.88 9.66 -3.49
C ALA A 88 -17.38 9.38 -3.21
N LYS A 89 -18.26 9.87 -4.09
CA LYS A 89 -19.70 9.59 -4.02
C LYS A 89 -20.01 8.10 -4.16
N GLU A 90 -19.36 7.43 -5.11
CA GLU A 90 -19.51 5.98 -5.32
C GLU A 90 -19.11 5.18 -4.07
N LEU A 91 -18.01 5.57 -3.43
CA LEU A 91 -17.44 4.87 -2.27
C LEU A 91 -18.02 5.30 -0.92
N GLY A 92 -18.91 6.30 -0.89
CA GLY A 92 -19.37 6.90 0.37
C GLY A 92 -18.24 7.58 1.14
N GLY A 93 -17.17 8.00 0.45
CA GLY A 93 -16.00 8.67 1.00
C GLY A 93 -16.06 10.18 0.87
N VAL A 94 -14.94 10.85 1.15
CA VAL A 94 -14.77 12.30 1.03
C VAL A 94 -13.73 12.62 -0.04
N PHE A 95 -13.99 13.60 -0.89
CA PHE A 95 -13.01 14.14 -1.81
C PHE A 95 -12.46 15.49 -1.31
N VAL A 96 -11.15 15.70 -1.50
CA VAL A 96 -10.47 16.96 -1.23
C VAL A 96 -9.58 17.30 -2.44
N LYS A 97 -9.82 18.45 -3.09
CA LYS A 97 -8.91 18.94 -4.12
C LYS A 97 -7.57 19.29 -3.47
N CYS A 98 -6.49 18.62 -3.87
CA CYS A 98 -5.20 18.71 -3.19
C CYS A 98 -4.04 18.66 -4.17
N ASP A 99 -3.24 19.70 -4.19
CA ASP A 99 -1.87 19.68 -4.68
C ASP A 99 -0.95 19.29 -3.51
N VAL A 100 -0.40 18.08 -3.53
CA VAL A 100 0.43 17.55 -2.44
C VAL A 100 1.68 18.39 -2.17
N SER A 101 2.17 19.14 -3.17
CA SER A 101 3.31 20.03 -3.03
C SER A 101 3.00 21.32 -2.24
N ARG A 102 1.71 21.60 -2.01
CA ARG A 102 1.23 22.80 -1.29
C ARG A 102 0.85 22.41 0.15
N GLU A 103 1.51 23.02 1.11
CA GLU A 103 1.28 22.72 2.53
C GLU A 103 -0.19 22.89 2.94
N LYS A 104 -0.83 23.99 2.53
CA LYS A 104 -2.22 24.29 2.87
C LYS A 104 -3.19 23.22 2.36
N ASP A 105 -3.00 22.75 1.14
CA ASP A 105 -3.87 21.72 0.54
C ASP A 105 -3.69 20.38 1.28
N ALA A 106 -2.44 20.02 1.59
CA ALA A 106 -2.12 18.82 2.35
C ALA A 106 -2.71 18.87 3.77
N GLN A 107 -2.66 20.02 4.45
CA GLN A 107 -3.31 20.23 5.74
C GLN A 107 -4.82 20.00 5.65
N GLN A 108 -5.49 20.58 4.64
CA GLN A 108 -6.92 20.39 4.44
C GLN A 108 -7.32 18.92 4.21
N ALA A 109 -6.51 18.17 3.46
CA ALA A 109 -6.74 16.76 3.23
C ALA A 109 -6.61 15.94 4.52
N VAL A 110 -5.60 16.20 5.34
CA VAL A 110 -5.41 15.55 6.64
C VAL A 110 -6.52 15.95 7.63
N GLU A 111 -6.95 17.21 7.65
CA GLU A 111 -8.08 17.66 8.47
C GLU A 111 -9.39 16.99 8.08
N ALA A 112 -9.66 16.83 6.78
CA ALA A 112 -10.84 16.11 6.30
C ALA A 112 -10.83 14.65 6.78
N ALA A 113 -9.67 14.01 6.75
CA ALA A 113 -9.52 12.64 7.23
C ALA A 113 -9.78 12.54 8.75
N THR A 114 -9.23 13.45 9.55
CA THR A 114 -9.44 13.45 11.01
C THR A 114 -10.89 13.76 11.42
N LYS A 115 -11.61 14.55 10.61
CA LYS A 115 -13.06 14.79 10.83
C LYS A 115 -13.90 13.55 10.54
N LEU A 116 -13.45 12.67 9.63
CA LEU A 116 -14.16 11.44 9.27
C LEU A 116 -13.95 10.33 10.31
N GLY A 117 -12.88 10.38 11.10
CA GLY A 117 -12.56 9.43 12.15
C GLY A 117 -11.06 9.31 12.43
N ALA A 118 -10.65 8.20 13.03
CA ALA A 118 -9.24 7.92 13.31
C ALA A 118 -8.47 7.68 12.02
N LEU A 119 -7.58 8.62 11.65
CA LEU A 119 -6.68 8.47 10.51
C LEU A 119 -5.64 7.39 10.83
N ARG A 120 -5.77 6.21 10.24
CA ARG A 120 -4.89 5.05 10.46
C ARG A 120 -4.00 4.74 9.26
N GLY A 121 -4.36 5.18 8.07
CA GLY A 121 -3.61 4.90 6.86
C GLY A 121 -3.38 6.13 5.99
N LEU A 122 -2.16 6.26 5.44
CA LEU A 122 -1.84 7.17 4.35
C LEU A 122 -1.27 6.35 3.19
N VAL A 123 -1.86 6.51 1.99
CA VAL A 123 -1.32 5.91 0.76
C VAL A 123 -0.98 7.02 -0.23
N ASN A 124 0.31 7.22 -0.48
CA ASN A 124 0.82 8.24 -1.37
C ASN A 124 0.93 7.70 -2.80
N CYS A 125 -0.08 7.94 -3.64
CA CYS A 125 -0.10 7.59 -5.06
C CYS A 125 0.02 8.81 -6.00
N ALA A 126 -0.08 10.04 -5.49
CA ALA A 126 0.08 11.24 -6.31
C ALA A 126 1.47 11.33 -6.92
N GLY A 127 1.53 11.63 -8.21
CA GLY A 127 2.81 11.80 -8.90
C GLY A 127 2.66 12.06 -10.39
N VAL A 128 3.75 12.54 -10.98
CA VAL A 128 3.88 12.84 -12.41
C VAL A 128 5.14 12.17 -12.96
N ALA A 129 5.14 11.83 -14.26
CA ALA A 129 6.26 11.15 -14.92
C ALA A 129 6.59 11.82 -16.28
N PRO A 130 7.00 13.08 -16.31
CA PRO A 130 7.44 13.70 -17.54
C PRO A 130 8.71 13.03 -18.06
N ALA A 131 8.79 12.82 -19.37
CA ALA A 131 9.97 12.28 -20.03
C ALA A 131 10.69 13.41 -20.80
N ALA A 132 11.94 13.69 -20.42
CA ALA A 132 12.78 14.66 -21.12
C ALA A 132 14.27 14.29 -20.96
N LYS A 133 15.02 14.28 -22.08
CA LYS A 133 16.45 14.01 -22.05
C LYS A 133 17.22 15.13 -21.38
N THR A 134 18.35 14.80 -20.73
CA THR A 134 19.26 15.79 -20.15
C THR A 134 19.72 16.82 -21.21
N VAL A 135 19.97 16.34 -22.42
CA VAL A 135 20.18 17.19 -23.60
C VAL A 135 19.26 16.64 -24.70
N GLY A 136 18.27 17.44 -25.09
CA GLY A 136 17.32 17.16 -26.17
C GLY A 136 17.69 17.85 -27.48
N LYS A 137 16.80 17.78 -28.48
CA LYS A 137 16.97 18.47 -29.76
C LYS A 137 16.95 20.00 -29.60
N ASP A 138 16.15 20.49 -28.66
CA ASP A 138 15.89 21.90 -28.43
C ASP A 138 16.77 22.50 -27.33
N GLY A 139 17.77 21.75 -26.85
CA GLY A 139 18.71 22.20 -25.84
C GLY A 139 18.68 21.37 -24.54
N PRO A 140 19.12 21.97 -23.41
CA PRO A 140 19.20 21.29 -22.12
C PRO A 140 17.80 21.04 -21.54
N HIS A 141 17.68 20.03 -20.66
CA HIS A 141 16.46 19.74 -19.91
C HIS A 141 15.98 20.99 -19.15
N SER A 142 14.67 21.29 -19.22
CA SER A 142 14.09 22.40 -18.45
C SER A 142 14.24 22.16 -16.95
N LEU A 143 14.86 23.11 -16.26
CA LEU A 143 14.98 23.06 -14.80
C LEU A 143 13.60 23.13 -14.09
N ASP A 144 12.64 23.84 -14.68
CA ASP A 144 11.26 23.91 -14.14
C ASP A 144 10.56 22.57 -14.16
N VAL A 145 10.70 21.79 -15.25
CA VAL A 145 10.16 20.43 -15.34
C VAL A 145 10.79 19.51 -14.29
N PHE A 146 12.12 19.60 -14.13
CA PHE A 146 12.84 18.85 -13.10
C PHE A 146 12.32 19.22 -11.70
N THR A 147 12.34 20.52 -11.38
CA THR A 147 11.91 21.05 -10.07
C THR A 147 10.48 20.67 -9.76
N ARG A 148 9.56 20.83 -10.73
CA ARG A 148 8.16 20.43 -10.55
C ARG A 148 8.01 18.94 -10.27
N THR A 149 8.77 18.09 -10.96
CA THR A 149 8.73 16.63 -10.73
C THR A 149 9.20 16.28 -9.32
N ILE A 150 10.30 16.87 -8.85
CA ILE A 150 10.80 16.70 -7.48
C ILE A 150 9.78 17.24 -6.47
N SER A 151 9.21 18.41 -6.72
CA SER A 151 8.25 19.05 -5.82
C SER A 151 6.99 18.20 -5.61
N ILE A 152 6.43 17.61 -6.66
CA ILE A 152 5.23 16.79 -6.56
C ILE A 152 5.59 15.41 -5.99
N ASN A 153 6.52 14.68 -6.61
CA ASN A 153 6.74 13.27 -6.31
C ASN A 153 7.48 13.04 -5.00
N LEU A 154 8.42 13.90 -4.64
CA LEU A 154 9.27 13.72 -3.47
C LEU A 154 8.84 14.64 -2.32
N ILE A 155 8.85 15.97 -2.55
CA ILE A 155 8.51 16.92 -1.50
C ILE A 155 7.04 16.78 -1.10
N GLY A 156 6.13 16.60 -2.08
CA GLY A 156 4.71 16.37 -1.84
C GLY A 156 4.44 15.09 -1.05
N THR A 157 5.13 13.99 -1.37
CA THR A 157 5.05 12.75 -0.59
C THR A 157 5.49 12.98 0.86
N PHE A 158 6.64 13.64 1.07
CA PHE A 158 7.12 13.96 2.42
C PHE A 158 6.17 14.90 3.18
N ASN A 159 5.61 15.90 2.47
CA ASN A 159 4.62 16.82 3.04
C ASN A 159 3.38 16.09 3.59
N MET A 160 2.86 15.14 2.84
CA MET A 160 1.74 14.30 3.29
C MET A 160 2.14 13.41 4.48
N ILE A 161 3.34 12.78 4.42
CA ILE A 161 3.86 11.92 5.50
C ILE A 161 3.93 12.69 6.82
N ARG A 162 4.61 13.85 6.86
CA ARG A 162 4.82 14.60 8.10
C ARG A 162 3.52 15.05 8.76
N LEU A 163 2.53 15.47 7.95
CA LEU A 163 1.24 15.94 8.43
C LEU A 163 0.35 14.79 8.92
N ALA A 164 0.27 13.72 8.15
CA ALA A 164 -0.49 12.53 8.54
C ALA A 164 0.11 11.85 9.76
N ALA A 165 1.44 11.68 9.84
CA ALA A 165 2.12 11.09 10.98
C ALA A 165 1.88 11.89 12.27
N ALA A 166 1.90 13.23 12.20
CA ALA A 166 1.59 14.10 13.33
C ALA A 166 0.16 13.90 13.86
N GLN A 167 -0.80 13.53 13.01
CA GLN A 167 -2.15 13.19 13.47
C GLN A 167 -2.25 11.74 13.94
N MET A 168 -1.66 10.79 13.21
CA MET A 168 -1.63 9.38 13.60
C MET A 168 -1.00 9.17 14.98
N SER A 169 0.04 9.96 15.33
CA SER A 169 0.70 9.86 16.63
C SER A 169 -0.22 10.17 17.83
N LYS A 170 -1.36 10.82 17.59
CA LYS A 170 -2.38 11.14 18.63
C LYS A 170 -3.43 10.04 18.79
N ASN A 171 -3.46 9.04 17.89
CA ASN A 171 -4.41 7.94 17.99
C ASN A 171 -4.09 7.07 19.21
N GLU A 172 -5.12 6.47 19.82
CA GLU A 172 -4.91 5.34 20.73
C GLU A 172 -4.31 4.17 19.94
N PRO A 173 -3.33 3.44 20.49
CA PRO A 173 -2.78 2.25 19.84
C PRO A 173 -3.89 1.20 19.60
N ASN A 174 -3.79 0.47 18.49
CA ASN A 174 -4.64 -0.70 18.26
C ASN A 174 -4.15 -1.92 19.08
N ALA A 175 -4.75 -3.09 18.86
CA ALA A 175 -4.37 -4.34 19.56
C ALA A 175 -2.89 -4.73 19.38
N ASN A 176 -2.27 -4.35 18.25
CA ASN A 176 -0.84 -4.56 17.97
C ASN A 176 0.07 -3.44 18.50
N GLY A 177 -0.48 -2.46 19.18
CA GLY A 177 0.25 -1.28 19.62
C GLY A 177 0.48 -0.25 18.53
N GLU A 178 -0.11 -0.39 17.33
CA GLU A 178 0.08 0.50 16.19
C GLU A 178 -0.86 1.71 16.22
N ARG A 179 -0.37 2.87 15.78
CA ARG A 179 -1.15 4.11 15.63
C ARG A 179 -1.43 4.45 14.16
N GLY A 180 -0.68 3.89 13.23
CA GLY A 180 -0.88 4.13 11.81
C GLY A 180 0.12 3.43 10.91
N VAL A 181 -0.20 3.40 9.61
CA VAL A 181 0.68 2.88 8.54
C VAL A 181 0.71 3.86 7.38
N ILE A 182 1.89 4.11 6.86
CA ILE A 182 2.14 4.95 5.70
C ILE A 182 2.69 4.09 4.58
N ILE A 183 2.07 4.15 3.40
CA ILE A 183 2.50 3.45 2.19
C ILE A 183 2.82 4.48 1.11
N ASN A 184 4.05 4.46 0.62
CA ASN A 184 4.49 5.34 -0.45
C ASN A 184 4.57 4.59 -1.78
N THR A 185 4.36 5.30 -2.88
CA THR A 185 4.53 4.77 -4.24
C THR A 185 5.82 5.32 -4.85
N ALA A 186 6.83 4.45 -4.93
CA ALA A 186 8.03 4.70 -5.73
C ALA A 186 7.79 4.30 -7.21
N SER A 187 8.76 3.66 -7.83
CA SER A 187 8.72 3.06 -9.16
C SER A 187 9.95 2.18 -9.34
N VAL A 188 9.89 1.20 -10.23
CA VAL A 188 11.10 0.52 -10.72
C VAL A 188 12.10 1.50 -11.34
N ALA A 189 11.63 2.63 -11.86
CA ALA A 189 12.49 3.71 -12.35
C ALA A 189 13.42 4.33 -11.29
N ALA A 190 13.17 4.09 -10.01
CA ALA A 190 14.10 4.44 -8.94
C ALA A 190 15.42 3.64 -9.00
N PHE A 191 15.39 2.46 -9.64
CA PHE A 191 16.49 1.51 -9.77
C PHE A 191 16.96 1.37 -11.21
N ASP A 192 16.01 1.24 -12.14
CA ASP A 192 16.24 0.91 -13.55
C ASP A 192 15.73 2.05 -14.46
N GLY A 193 16.10 3.32 -14.18
CA GLY A 193 15.63 4.47 -14.94
C GLY A 193 16.02 4.44 -16.41
N GLN A 194 15.09 4.84 -17.28
CA GLN A 194 15.25 4.88 -18.73
C GLN A 194 15.73 6.24 -19.24
N ILE A 195 16.11 6.29 -20.49
CA ILE A 195 16.43 7.54 -21.18
C ILE A 195 15.26 8.52 -21.07
N GLY A 196 15.55 9.73 -20.61
CA GLY A 196 14.56 10.79 -20.40
C GLY A 196 13.89 10.79 -19.02
N GLN A 197 14.24 9.86 -18.13
CA GLN A 197 13.62 9.75 -16.81
C GLN A 197 14.45 10.36 -15.66
N ALA A 198 15.46 11.20 -15.92
CA ALA A 198 16.35 11.71 -14.88
C ALA A 198 15.59 12.35 -13.70
N ALA A 199 14.63 13.25 -13.95
CA ALA A 199 13.83 13.90 -12.92
C ALA A 199 12.91 12.89 -12.19
N TYR A 200 12.25 12.02 -12.95
CA TYR A 200 11.35 11.00 -12.41
C TYR A 200 12.11 9.99 -11.55
N SER A 201 13.20 9.43 -12.07
CA SER A 201 14.05 8.47 -11.34
C SER A 201 14.62 9.09 -10.06
N ALA A 202 15.14 10.32 -10.12
CA ALA A 202 15.64 11.03 -8.95
C ALA A 202 14.54 11.21 -7.88
N SER A 203 13.33 11.60 -8.30
CA SER A 203 12.20 11.76 -7.37
C SER A 203 11.80 10.45 -6.69
N LYS A 204 11.73 9.35 -7.46
CA LYS A 204 11.33 8.03 -6.96
C LYS A 204 12.44 7.34 -6.16
N ALA A 205 13.70 7.55 -6.51
CA ALA A 205 14.84 7.15 -5.70
C ALA A 205 14.88 7.90 -4.36
N GLY A 206 14.51 9.18 -4.33
CA GLY A 206 14.34 9.95 -3.10
C GLY A 206 13.26 9.34 -2.18
N VAL A 207 12.12 8.91 -2.74
CA VAL A 207 11.07 8.21 -1.97
C VAL A 207 11.59 6.90 -1.39
N VAL A 208 12.35 6.12 -2.17
CA VAL A 208 13.03 4.91 -1.69
C VAL A 208 13.98 5.24 -0.55
N GLY A 209 14.85 6.24 -0.74
CA GLY A 209 15.88 6.62 0.24
C GLY A 209 15.31 7.14 1.56
N MET A 210 14.15 7.81 1.56
CA MET A 210 13.54 8.32 2.79
C MET A 210 12.69 7.26 3.54
N THR A 211 12.43 6.09 2.96
CA THR A 211 11.55 5.07 3.58
C THR A 211 12.09 4.59 4.92
N LEU A 212 13.30 4.07 4.97
CA LEU A 212 13.89 3.52 6.19
C LEU A 212 14.14 4.57 7.28
N PRO A 213 14.73 5.75 6.99
CA PRO A 213 14.91 6.77 8.03
C PRO A 213 13.59 7.22 8.63
N ILE A 214 12.53 7.46 7.83
CA ILE A 214 11.22 7.85 8.36
C ILE A 214 10.60 6.72 9.20
N ALA A 215 10.71 5.45 8.77
CA ALA A 215 10.24 4.32 9.58
C ALA A 215 10.93 4.26 10.94
N ARG A 216 12.23 4.58 11.00
CA ARG A 216 13.00 4.66 12.26
C ARG A 216 12.59 5.85 13.11
N ASP A 217 12.42 7.03 12.52
CA ASP A 217 11.94 8.23 13.20
C ASP A 217 10.58 8.01 13.86
N LEU A 218 9.65 7.36 13.13
CA LEU A 218 8.28 7.15 13.56
C LEU A 218 8.09 5.89 14.43
N SER A 219 9.12 5.09 14.67
CA SER A 219 9.03 3.87 15.48
C SER A 219 8.51 4.15 16.90
N ARG A 220 8.96 5.23 17.52
CA ARG A 220 8.49 5.66 18.86
C ARG A 220 7.04 6.16 18.85
N ASN A 221 6.53 6.54 17.68
CA ASN A 221 5.15 6.94 17.47
C ASN A 221 4.26 5.74 17.13
N ALA A 222 4.81 4.53 17.06
CA ALA A 222 4.10 3.31 16.65
C ALA A 222 3.44 3.43 15.26
N ILE A 223 4.15 4.04 14.31
CA ILE A 223 3.71 4.22 12.92
C ILE A 223 4.70 3.50 12.01
N ARG A 224 4.20 2.60 11.16
CA ARG A 224 4.99 1.90 10.14
C ARG A 224 5.05 2.69 8.85
N VAL A 225 6.14 2.53 8.12
CA VAL A 225 6.33 3.16 6.79
C VAL A 225 6.87 2.13 5.82
N MET A 226 6.15 1.92 4.73
CA MET A 226 6.53 1.02 3.64
C MET A 226 6.51 1.77 2.31
N THR A 227 7.22 1.25 1.35
CA THR A 227 7.19 1.76 -0.03
C THR A 227 6.96 0.61 -1.01
N ILE A 228 6.02 0.78 -1.92
CA ILE A 228 5.84 -0.10 -3.07
C ILE A 228 6.52 0.56 -4.27
N ALA A 229 7.30 -0.20 -5.03
CA ALA A 229 7.91 0.21 -6.30
C ALA A 229 7.25 -0.57 -7.45
N PRO A 230 6.16 -0.04 -8.04
CA PRO A 230 5.48 -0.70 -9.14
C PRO A 230 6.35 -0.74 -10.41
N GLY A 231 6.17 -1.79 -11.20
CA GLY A 231 6.62 -1.88 -12.58
C GLY A 231 5.66 -1.17 -13.55
N LEU A 232 5.34 -1.83 -14.65
CA LEU A 232 4.41 -1.34 -15.67
C LEU A 232 2.97 -1.74 -15.30
N PHE A 233 2.14 -0.77 -14.96
CA PHE A 233 0.76 -0.95 -14.52
C PHE A 233 -0.24 -0.24 -15.43
N GLU A 234 -1.45 -0.79 -15.58
CA GLU A 234 -2.60 -0.18 -16.24
C GLU A 234 -3.02 1.08 -15.48
N THR A 235 -2.40 2.22 -15.79
CA THR A 235 -2.75 3.52 -15.25
C THR A 235 -3.28 4.42 -16.36
N PRO A 236 -4.03 5.49 -16.07
CA PRO A 236 -4.52 6.40 -17.11
C PRO A 236 -3.42 6.91 -18.06
N MET A 237 -2.19 7.07 -17.57
CA MET A 237 -1.03 7.48 -18.36
C MET A 237 -0.66 6.42 -19.42
N LEU A 238 -0.66 5.13 -19.03
CA LEU A 238 -0.31 4.01 -19.92
C LEU A 238 -1.49 3.65 -20.85
N LEU A 239 -2.71 3.65 -20.32
CA LEU A 239 -3.92 3.37 -21.09
C LEU A 239 -4.23 4.45 -22.14
N GLY A 240 -3.68 5.64 -22.02
CA GLY A 240 -3.73 6.69 -23.04
C GLY A 240 -2.81 6.44 -24.25
N MET A 241 -1.94 5.43 -24.22
CA MET A 241 -1.06 5.05 -25.33
C MET A 241 -1.78 4.12 -26.31
N PRO A 242 -1.35 4.04 -27.59
CA PRO A 242 -1.86 3.04 -28.54
C PRO A 242 -1.77 1.62 -27.98
N GLN A 243 -2.73 0.75 -28.35
CA GLN A 243 -2.82 -0.62 -27.84
C GLN A 243 -1.54 -1.42 -28.13
N GLU A 244 -0.96 -1.26 -29.32
CA GLU A 244 0.31 -1.91 -29.70
C GLU A 244 1.47 -1.57 -28.74
N VAL A 245 1.51 -0.32 -28.23
CA VAL A 245 2.52 0.11 -27.26
C VAL A 245 2.25 -0.53 -25.89
N GLN A 246 0.98 -0.59 -25.48
CA GLN A 246 0.60 -1.25 -24.22
C GLN A 246 0.96 -2.74 -24.25
N ASP A 247 0.68 -3.43 -25.37
CA ASP A 247 0.99 -4.86 -25.56
C ASP A 247 2.51 -5.08 -25.56
N ALA A 248 3.27 -4.23 -26.26
CA ALA A 248 4.73 -4.31 -26.28
C ALA A 248 5.34 -4.11 -24.89
N LEU A 249 4.82 -3.15 -24.12
CA LEU A 249 5.27 -2.93 -22.74
C LEU A 249 4.90 -4.11 -21.82
N GLY A 250 3.70 -4.66 -21.98
CA GLY A 250 3.27 -5.85 -21.24
C GLY A 250 4.14 -7.07 -21.53
N ALA A 251 4.53 -7.26 -22.79
CA ALA A 251 5.42 -8.36 -23.21
C ALA A 251 6.86 -8.24 -22.65
N MET A 252 7.28 -7.06 -22.20
CA MET A 252 8.57 -6.88 -21.53
C MET A 252 8.59 -7.44 -20.10
N VAL A 253 7.43 -7.69 -19.49
CA VAL A 253 7.32 -8.27 -18.15
C VAL A 253 7.60 -9.76 -18.21
N PRO A 254 8.61 -10.29 -17.50
CA PRO A 254 8.95 -11.71 -17.58
C PRO A 254 7.79 -12.64 -17.18
N PHE A 255 7.10 -12.37 -16.07
CA PHE A 255 5.92 -13.14 -15.67
C PHE A 255 5.09 -12.40 -14.60
N PRO A 256 3.78 -12.32 -14.77
CA PRO A 256 3.00 -12.65 -15.97
C PRO A 256 3.31 -11.66 -17.11
N PRO A 257 3.31 -12.10 -18.41
CA PRO A 257 3.70 -11.23 -19.53
C PRO A 257 2.56 -10.28 -19.92
N ARG A 258 2.27 -9.32 -19.05
CA ARG A 258 1.24 -8.30 -19.19
C ARG A 258 1.51 -7.13 -18.27
N LEU A 259 0.81 -6.03 -18.48
CA LEU A 259 0.77 -4.94 -17.51
C LEU A 259 0.18 -5.43 -16.17
N GLY A 260 0.70 -4.90 -15.08
CA GLY A 260 0.11 -5.09 -13.75
C GLY A 260 -1.24 -4.37 -13.65
N LYS A 261 -2.19 -4.97 -12.96
CA LYS A 261 -3.51 -4.36 -12.72
C LYS A 261 -3.48 -3.51 -11.45
N PRO A 262 -4.15 -2.34 -11.42
CA PRO A 262 -4.22 -1.52 -10.21
C PRO A 262 -4.70 -2.28 -8.97
N ALA A 263 -5.58 -3.27 -9.13
CA ALA A 263 -6.03 -4.14 -8.06
C ALA A 263 -4.88 -4.96 -7.42
N GLU A 264 -3.85 -5.35 -8.17
CA GLU A 264 -2.70 -6.07 -7.64
C GLU A 264 -1.82 -5.19 -6.73
N TYR A 265 -1.73 -3.89 -7.05
CA TYR A 265 -1.14 -2.90 -6.16
C TYR A 265 -1.97 -2.76 -4.87
N ALA A 266 -3.28 -2.62 -4.99
CA ALA A 266 -4.19 -2.50 -3.86
C ALA A 266 -4.13 -3.72 -2.93
N MET A 267 -4.00 -4.93 -3.49
CA MET A 267 -3.81 -6.17 -2.71
C MET A 267 -2.53 -6.12 -1.88
N LEU A 268 -1.40 -5.66 -2.46
CA LEU A 268 -0.16 -5.53 -1.70
C LEU A 268 -0.27 -4.44 -0.63
N ALA A 269 -0.91 -3.31 -0.95
CA ALA A 269 -1.17 -2.26 0.04
C ALA A 269 -1.99 -2.78 1.22
N LYS A 270 -3.04 -3.58 0.96
CA LYS A 270 -3.81 -4.24 2.02
C LYS A 270 -2.94 -5.18 2.86
N GLN A 271 -2.11 -6.01 2.24
CA GLN A 271 -1.21 -6.91 2.96
C GLN A 271 -0.20 -6.16 3.84
N ILE A 272 0.24 -4.97 3.42
CA ILE A 272 1.08 -4.11 4.26
C ILE A 272 0.31 -3.61 5.48
N PHE A 273 -0.97 -3.26 5.35
CA PHE A 273 -1.81 -2.91 6.49
C PHE A 273 -1.98 -4.10 7.43
N ASP A 274 -2.25 -5.29 6.90
CA ASP A 274 -2.54 -6.50 7.66
C ASP A 274 -1.30 -7.13 8.35
N ASN A 275 -0.08 -6.83 7.89
CA ASN A 275 1.14 -7.46 8.41
C ASN A 275 2.01 -6.48 9.22
N PRO A 276 1.95 -6.50 10.55
CA PRO A 276 2.65 -5.55 11.42
C PRO A 276 4.18 -5.68 11.36
N MET A 277 4.73 -6.77 10.83
CA MET A 277 6.18 -6.93 10.71
C MET A 277 6.78 -6.23 9.48
N LEU A 278 5.94 -5.79 8.52
CA LEU A 278 6.37 -5.02 7.36
C LEU A 278 6.59 -3.56 7.74
N ASN A 279 7.86 -3.13 7.88
CA ASN A 279 8.24 -1.77 8.21
C ASN A 279 9.62 -1.41 7.66
N GLY A 280 9.76 -0.23 7.08
CA GLY A 280 11.03 0.33 6.62
C GLY A 280 11.56 -0.24 5.31
N GLU A 281 10.79 -1.03 4.57
CA GLU A 281 11.24 -1.73 3.37
C GLU A 281 10.57 -1.19 2.09
N VAL A 282 11.22 -1.47 0.96
CA VAL A 282 10.75 -1.15 -0.39
C VAL A 282 10.49 -2.45 -1.15
N ILE A 283 9.24 -2.68 -1.51
CA ILE A 283 8.84 -3.89 -2.24
C ILE A 283 8.67 -3.57 -3.73
N ARG A 284 9.47 -4.19 -4.60
CA ARG A 284 9.25 -4.14 -6.05
C ARG A 284 8.05 -5.02 -6.39
N LEU A 285 7.05 -4.43 -7.04
CA LEU A 285 5.86 -5.13 -7.55
C LEU A 285 5.87 -4.99 -9.07
N ASP A 286 6.59 -5.87 -9.77
CA ASP A 286 7.02 -5.60 -11.14
C ASP A 286 7.09 -6.83 -12.07
N GLY A 287 6.65 -8.01 -11.64
CA GLY A 287 6.73 -9.23 -12.46
C GLY A 287 8.16 -9.59 -12.89
N ALA A 288 9.16 -9.21 -12.09
CA ALA A 288 10.60 -9.40 -12.31
C ALA A 288 11.17 -8.57 -13.48
N ILE A 289 10.49 -7.52 -13.95
CA ILE A 289 11.03 -6.66 -15.00
C ILE A 289 12.28 -5.90 -14.52
N ARG A 290 13.23 -5.75 -15.43
CA ARG A 290 14.34 -4.79 -15.34
C ARG A 290 14.28 -3.95 -16.60
N MET A 291 14.04 -2.65 -16.42
CA MET A 291 13.78 -1.75 -17.55
C MET A 291 15.01 -1.64 -18.46
N GLN A 292 14.78 -1.83 -19.74
CA GLN A 292 15.81 -1.58 -20.76
C GLN A 292 16.06 -0.06 -20.86
N PRO A 293 17.23 0.38 -21.38
CA PRO A 293 17.55 1.82 -21.51
C PRO A 293 16.55 2.62 -22.35
N LYS A 294 15.85 1.93 -23.26
CA LYS A 294 14.82 2.49 -24.16
C LYS A 294 13.59 1.60 -24.14
#